data_ab9517121a6479c3175ab4beb4a30cf5
#
_entry.id   ab9517121a6479c3175ab4beb4a30cf5
#
_cell.length_a   1.000
_cell.length_b   1.000
_cell.length_c   1.000
_cell.angle_alpha   90.00
_cell.angle_beta   90.00
_cell.angle_gamma   90.00
#
_symmetry.space_group_name_H-M   'P 1'
#
loop_
_entity.id
_entity.type
_entity.pdbx_description
1 polymer ?
#
loop_
_entity_poly.entity_id
_entity_poly.type
_entity_poly.pdbx_seq_one_letter_code
_entity_poly.pdbx_strand_id
1 'polypeptide(L)'
;MPFLPKRPRYRLCYDFRMRKGRVVVAMSGGVDSSVAALLLKQQGYDVVGVTMRLWTEERGDVPASAKRCCSVEDIDDARRVCQKIGVPHYVMNLEREFQEHVVDYFCQEYDRGRTPHPCLACNDKIKFDFLLKRSLFLDADYIATGHYARVAKTDEAYRLLKGLDASKDQSYVLFTLGQAELSRLLLPIGEVDKADVREMAADAGLAVADKPDSQEICFIPSGDYRKFIEDRGTPRPGDLVDMDGALIKQHPGVQFFTIGQRRGLGLPGGGTSPVFVTDIDPETNRVTVGAESDLYRDILWASGLSFTSGHPPEGPIPVTVKIRYKSSANRATLTMRGDWATVQFEEPQRAITPGQPAVFYNGDEVVGGGFIEVREPSPIQVAQVGLPSAV
;
A
#
# COMPACT_ATOMS: atom_id res chain seq x y z
N MET A 1 -41.42 -14.06 -15.52
CA MET A 1 -40.25 -13.27 -15.11
C MET A 1 -40.58 -12.60 -13.78
N PRO A 2 -40.02 -12.98 -12.64
CA PRO A 2 -40.24 -12.30 -11.37
C PRO A 2 -39.31 -11.07 -11.25
N PHE A 3 -39.92 -9.95 -10.92
CA PHE A 3 -39.28 -8.68 -10.60
C PHE A 3 -38.35 -8.86 -9.38
N LEU A 4 -37.04 -8.58 -9.55
CA LEU A 4 -36.14 -8.41 -8.44
C LEU A 4 -36.45 -7.09 -7.72
N PRO A 5 -36.54 -7.08 -6.39
CA PRO A 5 -36.80 -5.85 -5.65
C PRO A 5 -35.61 -4.90 -5.77
N LYS A 6 -35.85 -3.64 -6.12
CA LYS A 6 -34.89 -2.55 -6.09
C LYS A 6 -34.30 -2.44 -4.67
N ARG A 7 -32.99 -2.48 -4.55
CA ARG A 7 -32.27 -2.25 -3.29
C ARG A 7 -32.76 -0.96 -2.63
N PRO A 8 -32.92 -0.91 -1.31
CA PRO A 8 -33.38 0.28 -0.63
C PRO A 8 -32.43 1.43 -0.87
N ARG A 9 -32.92 2.56 -1.36
CA ARG A 9 -32.20 3.84 -1.38
C ARG A 9 -31.90 4.19 0.07
N TYR A 10 -30.62 4.24 0.43
CA TYR A 10 -30.17 4.67 1.74
C TYR A 10 -30.68 6.09 2.01
N ARG A 11 -31.74 6.22 2.78
CA ARG A 11 -32.11 7.46 3.44
C ARG A 11 -31.23 7.58 4.67
N LEU A 12 -30.11 8.29 4.54
CA LEU A 12 -29.32 8.75 5.67
C LEU A 12 -30.18 9.75 6.44
N CYS A 13 -30.78 9.31 7.56
CA CYS A 13 -31.43 10.21 8.50
C CYS A 13 -30.36 10.96 9.27
N TYR A 14 -30.12 12.23 8.93
CA TYR A 14 -29.20 13.10 9.65
C TYR A 14 -29.94 13.81 10.80
N ASP A 15 -29.47 13.56 12.01
CA ASP A 15 -29.78 14.39 13.16
C ASP A 15 -28.82 15.58 13.21
N PHE A 16 -29.32 16.78 12.87
CA PHE A 16 -28.57 18.00 12.58
C PHE A 16 -28.04 18.74 13.84
N ARG A 17 -28.05 18.12 15.05
CA ARG A 17 -27.96 18.90 16.31
C ARG A 17 -26.65 18.81 17.08
N MET A 18 -25.65 18.03 16.67
CA MET A 18 -24.33 18.07 17.32
C MET A 18 -23.22 18.06 16.28
N ARG A 19 -22.26 18.98 16.40
CA ARG A 19 -21.00 18.93 15.62
C ARG A 19 -20.29 17.62 15.96
N LYS A 20 -20.10 16.74 14.99
CA LYS A 20 -19.46 15.43 15.16
C LYS A 20 -17.94 15.48 15.36
N GLY A 21 -17.37 16.67 15.49
CA GLY A 21 -15.94 16.89 15.60
C GLY A 21 -15.33 17.41 14.30
N ARG A 22 -14.05 17.78 14.39
CA ARG A 22 -13.27 18.25 13.24
C ARG A 22 -12.53 17.09 12.59
N VAL A 23 -12.54 17.01 11.24
CA VAL A 23 -11.84 15.98 10.48
C VAL A 23 -10.95 16.60 9.41
N VAL A 24 -9.69 16.17 9.39
CA VAL A 24 -8.75 16.47 8.31
C VAL A 24 -8.85 15.37 7.27
N VAL A 25 -9.23 15.71 6.05
CA VAL A 25 -9.34 14.79 4.91
C VAL A 25 -8.10 14.91 4.03
N ALA A 26 -7.38 13.80 3.83
CA ALA A 26 -6.26 13.74 2.90
C ALA A 26 -6.79 13.77 1.46
N MET A 27 -6.62 14.92 0.81
CA MET A 27 -7.09 15.20 -0.55
C MET A 27 -5.99 14.92 -1.57
N SER A 28 -6.17 13.92 -2.42
CA SER A 28 -5.20 13.57 -3.48
C SER A 28 -5.54 14.21 -4.84
N GLY A 29 -6.62 14.98 -4.94
CA GLY A 29 -7.13 15.47 -6.22
C GLY A 29 -7.83 14.38 -7.06
N GLY A 30 -8.04 13.19 -6.52
CA GLY A 30 -8.80 12.10 -7.13
C GLY A 30 -10.25 12.06 -6.66
N VAL A 31 -11.10 11.26 -7.36
CA VAL A 31 -12.53 11.12 -7.06
C VAL A 31 -12.79 10.58 -5.66
N ASP A 32 -12.00 9.61 -5.21
CA ASP A 32 -12.21 8.89 -3.94
C ASP A 32 -12.08 9.81 -2.72
N SER A 33 -11.00 10.56 -2.63
CA SER A 33 -10.78 11.54 -1.54
C SER A 33 -11.80 12.69 -1.60
N SER A 34 -12.25 13.05 -2.78
CA SER A 34 -13.24 14.10 -2.99
C SER A 34 -14.61 13.70 -2.48
N VAL A 35 -15.05 12.47 -2.78
CA VAL A 35 -16.31 11.92 -2.25
C VAL A 35 -16.22 11.65 -0.77
N ALA A 36 -15.06 11.21 -0.26
CA ALA A 36 -14.85 11.06 1.17
C ALA A 36 -15.08 12.40 1.92
N ALA A 37 -14.52 13.50 1.40
CA ALA A 37 -14.74 14.85 1.99
C ALA A 37 -16.20 15.29 1.88
N LEU A 38 -16.86 15.04 0.75
CA LEU A 38 -18.28 15.34 0.53
C LEU A 38 -19.17 14.62 1.54
N LEU A 39 -18.99 13.31 1.69
CA LEU A 39 -19.77 12.48 2.61
C LEU A 39 -19.62 12.93 4.07
N LEU A 40 -18.41 13.23 4.50
CA LEU A 40 -18.15 13.72 5.87
C LEU A 40 -18.77 15.09 6.11
N LYS A 41 -18.74 15.99 5.12
CA LYS A 41 -19.42 17.28 5.19
C LYS A 41 -20.92 17.11 5.30
N GLN A 42 -21.53 16.23 4.50
CA GLN A 42 -22.94 15.90 4.56
C GLN A 42 -23.34 15.26 5.90
N GLN A 43 -22.42 14.51 6.51
CA GLN A 43 -22.60 13.91 7.83
C GLN A 43 -22.50 14.90 9.00
N GLY A 44 -22.15 16.16 8.75
CA GLY A 44 -22.10 17.22 9.75
C GLY A 44 -20.76 17.37 10.48
N TYR A 45 -19.69 16.79 9.94
CA TYR A 45 -18.32 17.05 10.43
C TYR A 45 -17.83 18.44 10.02
N ASP A 46 -16.96 19.02 10.84
CA ASP A 46 -16.17 20.21 10.50
C ASP A 46 -14.97 19.76 9.64
N VAL A 47 -15.16 19.76 8.32
CA VAL A 47 -14.19 19.18 7.36
C VAL A 47 -13.14 20.20 6.97
N VAL A 48 -11.88 19.78 7.00
CA VAL A 48 -10.71 20.50 6.48
C VAL A 48 -10.01 19.63 5.45
N GLY A 49 -9.89 20.08 4.20
CA GLY A 49 -9.13 19.38 3.16
C GLY A 49 -7.64 19.69 3.27
N VAL A 50 -6.80 18.67 3.21
CA VAL A 50 -5.34 18.82 3.17
C VAL A 50 -4.76 18.02 2.02
N THR A 51 -4.06 18.69 1.10
CA THR A 51 -3.25 18.02 0.09
C THR A 51 -1.79 18.02 0.51
N MET A 52 -1.19 16.85 0.51
CA MET A 52 0.22 16.66 0.80
C MET A 52 1.02 16.81 -0.49
N ARG A 53 1.93 17.77 -0.56
CA ARG A 53 2.92 17.85 -1.62
C ARG A 53 4.07 16.92 -1.26
N LEU A 54 4.19 15.80 -2.00
CA LEU A 54 5.08 14.69 -1.66
C LEU A 54 6.33 14.67 -2.53
N TRP A 55 6.23 15.09 -3.79
CA TRP A 55 7.30 14.95 -4.76
C TRP A 55 7.22 16.04 -5.83
N THR A 56 8.34 16.71 -6.06
CA THR A 56 8.51 17.64 -7.17
C THR A 56 9.76 17.24 -7.94
N GLU A 57 9.62 16.90 -9.20
CA GLU A 57 10.74 16.59 -10.06
C GLU A 57 11.36 17.87 -10.60
N GLU A 58 12.61 18.13 -10.25
CA GLU A 58 13.35 19.33 -10.69
C GLU A 58 13.84 19.25 -12.14
N ARG A 59 13.70 18.12 -12.85
CA ARG A 59 14.23 17.89 -14.20
C ARG A 59 13.16 17.72 -15.25
N GLY A 60 13.24 18.59 -16.24
CA GLY A 60 12.29 18.95 -17.29
C GLY A 60 11.95 17.95 -18.40
N ASP A 61 12.20 16.64 -18.30
CA ASP A 61 12.09 15.71 -19.43
C ASP A 61 10.94 14.69 -19.35
N VAL A 62 9.92 14.94 -18.53
CA VAL A 62 8.78 14.03 -18.43
C VAL A 62 7.62 14.55 -19.28
N PRO A 63 7.03 13.71 -20.17
CA PRO A 63 5.87 14.11 -20.96
C PRO A 63 4.73 14.66 -20.09
N ALA A 64 4.07 15.72 -20.53
CA ALA A 64 2.93 16.34 -19.85
C ALA A 64 1.75 15.35 -19.62
N SER A 65 1.74 14.20 -20.28
CA SER A 65 0.75 13.14 -20.15
C SER A 65 1.03 12.13 -19.00
N ALA A 66 2.20 12.22 -18.35
CA ALA A 66 2.53 11.30 -17.25
C ALA A 66 1.73 11.68 -15.99
N LYS A 67 0.86 10.77 -15.56
CA LYS A 67 0.00 10.95 -14.38
C LYS A 67 0.84 10.90 -13.10
N ARG A 68 0.84 11.99 -12.34
CA ARG A 68 1.55 12.14 -11.07
C ARG A 68 0.56 12.22 -9.92
N CYS A 69 0.82 11.59 -8.79
CA CYS A 69 0.12 11.93 -7.55
C CYS A 69 0.73 13.23 -7.00
N CYS A 70 -0.14 14.19 -6.62
CA CYS A 70 0.26 15.49 -6.06
C CYS A 70 0.93 16.46 -7.06
N SER A 71 0.57 16.35 -8.34
CA SER A 71 0.90 17.38 -9.35
C SER A 71 0.23 18.72 -9.01
N VAL A 72 0.65 19.80 -9.66
CA VAL A 72 -0.03 21.10 -9.50
C VAL A 72 -1.51 20.99 -9.87
N GLU A 73 -1.83 20.20 -10.90
CA GLU A 73 -3.21 19.94 -11.32
C GLU A 73 -3.99 19.19 -10.24
N ASP A 74 -3.40 18.20 -9.56
CA ASP A 74 -4.04 17.47 -8.48
C ASP A 74 -4.34 18.37 -7.27
N ILE A 75 -3.41 19.27 -6.93
CA ILE A 75 -3.60 20.28 -5.88
C ILE A 75 -4.75 21.23 -6.26
N ASP A 76 -4.81 21.67 -7.52
CA ASP A 76 -5.86 22.55 -8.01
C ASP A 76 -7.21 21.85 -8.07
N ASP A 77 -7.26 20.57 -8.46
CA ASP A 77 -8.46 19.76 -8.42
C ASP A 77 -8.98 19.62 -6.99
N ALA A 78 -8.12 19.29 -6.03
CA ALA A 78 -8.48 19.21 -4.62
C ALA A 78 -9.01 20.54 -4.09
N ARG A 79 -8.36 21.66 -4.47
CA ARG A 79 -8.79 23.03 -4.10
C ARG A 79 -10.18 23.34 -4.67
N ARG A 80 -10.43 23.05 -5.95
CA ARG A 80 -11.74 23.27 -6.62
C ARG A 80 -12.83 22.44 -5.96
N VAL A 81 -12.54 21.17 -5.63
CA VAL A 81 -13.49 20.30 -4.91
C VAL A 81 -13.82 20.90 -3.54
N CYS A 82 -12.81 21.26 -2.73
CA CYS A 82 -13.02 21.86 -1.42
C CYS A 82 -13.81 23.16 -1.49
N GLN A 83 -13.54 24.02 -2.48
CA GLN A 83 -14.32 25.23 -2.74
C GLN A 83 -15.78 24.90 -3.10
N LYS A 84 -16.02 23.91 -3.95
CA LYS A 84 -17.36 23.49 -4.38
C LYS A 84 -18.19 22.97 -3.20
N ILE A 85 -17.60 22.19 -2.30
CA ILE A 85 -18.31 21.64 -1.12
C ILE A 85 -18.31 22.58 0.09
N GLY A 86 -17.66 23.77 -0.03
CA GLY A 86 -17.63 24.80 1.01
C GLY A 86 -16.82 24.41 2.23
N VAL A 87 -15.61 23.89 2.04
CA VAL A 87 -14.66 23.55 3.11
C VAL A 87 -13.29 24.21 2.86
N PRO A 88 -12.53 24.57 3.90
CA PRO A 88 -11.18 25.10 3.75
C PRO A 88 -10.23 24.03 3.19
N HIS A 89 -9.21 24.49 2.43
CA HIS A 89 -8.19 23.63 1.85
C HIS A 89 -6.79 24.18 2.13
N TYR A 90 -5.90 23.31 2.57
CA TYR A 90 -4.49 23.63 2.82
C TYR A 90 -3.58 22.68 2.05
N VAL A 91 -2.40 23.19 1.69
CA VAL A 91 -1.32 22.37 1.10
C VAL A 91 -0.21 22.22 2.15
N MET A 92 0.17 20.99 2.42
CA MET A 92 1.23 20.66 3.35
C MET A 92 2.43 20.12 2.58
N ASN A 93 3.60 20.74 2.75
CA ASN A 93 4.82 20.25 2.15
C ASN A 93 5.41 19.12 3.01
N LEU A 94 5.51 17.93 2.43
CA LEU A 94 6.09 16.72 3.02
C LEU A 94 7.12 16.07 2.08
N GLU A 95 7.73 16.87 1.17
CA GLU A 95 8.70 16.35 0.19
C GLU A 95 9.91 15.72 0.87
N ARG A 96 10.42 16.36 1.93
CA ARG A 96 11.58 15.85 2.66
C ARG A 96 11.26 14.52 3.33
N GLU A 97 10.16 14.45 4.05
CA GLU A 97 9.72 13.24 4.75
C GLU A 97 9.41 12.11 3.76
N PHE A 98 8.82 12.44 2.61
CA PHE A 98 8.56 11.49 1.55
C PHE A 98 9.85 10.96 0.92
N GLN A 99 10.82 11.84 0.66
CA GLN A 99 12.14 11.42 0.16
C GLN A 99 12.77 10.40 1.13
N GLU A 100 12.86 10.74 2.41
CA GLU A 100 13.53 9.94 3.44
C GLU A 100 12.83 8.59 3.68
N HIS A 101 11.50 8.61 3.87
CA HIS A 101 10.78 7.42 4.34
C HIS A 101 10.17 6.58 3.21
N VAL A 102 10.07 7.10 2.00
CA VAL A 102 9.46 6.36 0.89
C VAL A 102 10.45 6.12 -0.24
N VAL A 103 11.12 7.18 -0.73
CA VAL A 103 12.01 7.06 -1.88
C VAL A 103 13.33 6.39 -1.52
N ASP A 104 13.97 6.85 -0.43
CA ASP A 104 15.24 6.27 0.02
C ASP A 104 15.04 4.82 0.50
N TYR A 105 13.94 4.56 1.24
CA TYR A 105 13.52 3.19 1.59
C TYR A 105 13.36 2.31 0.34
N PHE A 106 12.68 2.82 -0.69
CA PHE A 106 12.49 2.10 -1.95
C PHE A 106 13.80 1.70 -2.61
N CYS A 107 14.76 2.62 -2.71
CA CYS A 107 16.08 2.36 -3.28
C CYS A 107 16.86 1.36 -2.42
N GLN A 108 16.88 1.54 -1.09
CA GLN A 108 17.61 0.67 -0.16
C GLN A 108 17.11 -0.77 -0.18
N GLU A 109 15.81 -1.00 -0.29
CA GLU A 109 15.25 -2.37 -0.37
C GLU A 109 15.69 -3.06 -1.66
N TYR A 110 15.68 -2.36 -2.80
CA TYR A 110 16.20 -2.92 -4.05
C TYR A 110 17.71 -3.20 -4.00
N ASP A 111 18.49 -2.35 -3.36
CA ASP A 111 19.93 -2.60 -3.16
C ASP A 111 20.19 -3.84 -2.29
N ARG A 112 19.25 -4.19 -1.42
CA ARG A 112 19.25 -5.42 -0.61
C ARG A 112 18.67 -6.64 -1.35
N GLY A 113 18.38 -6.54 -2.65
CA GLY A 113 17.74 -7.61 -3.43
C GLY A 113 16.28 -7.87 -3.05
N ARG A 114 15.63 -6.96 -2.34
CA ARG A 114 14.24 -7.05 -1.88
C ARG A 114 13.33 -6.20 -2.78
N THR A 115 12.06 -6.54 -2.84
CA THR A 115 11.09 -5.78 -3.64
C THR A 115 10.16 -4.98 -2.72
N PRO A 116 10.36 -3.66 -2.58
CA PRO A 116 9.59 -2.83 -1.66
C PRO A 116 8.14 -2.61 -2.11
N HIS A 117 7.31 -2.16 -1.16
CA HIS A 117 5.96 -1.69 -1.42
C HIS A 117 5.82 -0.20 -1.01
N PRO A 118 6.14 0.76 -1.91
CA PRO A 118 6.24 2.17 -1.55
C PRO A 118 4.91 2.78 -1.09
N CYS A 119 3.75 2.31 -1.60
CA CYS A 119 2.45 2.80 -1.15
C CYS A 119 2.17 2.44 0.32
N LEU A 120 2.68 1.30 0.80
CA LEU A 120 2.58 0.94 2.20
C LEU A 120 3.42 1.88 3.07
N ALA A 121 4.68 2.13 2.69
CA ALA A 121 5.55 3.07 3.40
C ALA A 121 4.96 4.49 3.42
N CYS A 122 4.36 4.94 2.30
CA CYS A 122 3.66 6.22 2.22
C CYS A 122 2.44 6.26 3.15
N ASN A 123 1.62 5.21 3.19
CA ASN A 123 0.49 5.18 4.12
C ASN A 123 0.96 5.22 5.57
N ASP A 124 1.89 4.33 5.95
CA ASP A 124 2.39 4.21 7.31
C ASP A 124 3.03 5.52 7.80
N LYS A 125 4.06 6.00 7.11
CA LYS A 125 4.86 7.15 7.57
C LYS A 125 4.20 8.49 7.22
N ILE A 126 3.78 8.69 5.98
CA ILE A 126 3.36 10.02 5.55
C ILE A 126 1.91 10.31 5.93
N LYS A 127 0.97 9.39 5.62
CA LYS A 127 -0.45 9.64 5.84
C LYS A 127 -0.87 9.43 7.29
N PHE A 128 -0.42 8.35 7.93
CA PHE A 128 -0.92 8.00 9.26
C PHE A 128 0.01 8.43 10.39
N ASP A 129 1.30 8.61 10.18
CA ASP A 129 2.18 9.16 11.19
C ASP A 129 2.27 10.70 11.08
N PHE A 130 2.83 11.23 9.98
CA PHE A 130 3.05 12.69 9.87
C PHE A 130 1.76 13.50 9.75
N LEU A 131 0.79 13.07 8.92
CA LEU A 131 -0.45 13.80 8.78
C LEU A 131 -1.27 13.76 10.08
N LEU A 132 -1.34 12.61 10.77
CA LEU A 132 -2.05 12.50 12.04
C LEU A 132 -1.43 13.41 13.11
N LYS A 133 -0.10 13.37 13.27
CA LYS A 133 0.60 14.26 14.21
C LYS A 133 0.35 15.74 13.90
N ARG A 134 0.40 16.13 12.63
CA ARG A 134 0.16 17.52 12.21
C ARG A 134 -1.31 17.93 12.24
N SER A 135 -2.25 17.00 12.11
CA SER A 135 -3.68 17.31 12.24
C SER A 135 -4.07 17.76 13.65
N LEU A 136 -3.30 17.33 14.66
CA LEU A 136 -3.47 17.79 16.04
C LEU A 136 -3.24 19.29 16.18
N PHE A 137 -2.35 19.90 15.39
CA PHE A 137 -2.17 21.37 15.36
C PHE A 137 -3.34 22.12 14.72
N LEU A 138 -4.24 21.40 14.03
CA LEU A 138 -5.49 21.94 13.48
C LEU A 138 -6.69 21.64 14.38
N ASP A 139 -6.45 21.20 15.61
CA ASP A 139 -7.48 20.75 16.56
C ASP A 139 -8.43 19.70 15.96
N ALA A 140 -7.89 18.79 15.15
CA ALA A 140 -8.68 17.74 14.51
C ALA A 140 -8.84 16.52 15.42
N ASP A 141 -10.08 16.07 15.54
CA ASP A 141 -10.43 14.84 16.28
C ASP A 141 -10.12 13.59 15.44
N TYR A 142 -10.25 13.73 14.10
CA TYR A 142 -10.14 12.63 13.15
C TYR A 142 -9.30 13.01 11.93
N ILE A 143 -8.73 11.99 11.31
CA ILE A 143 -8.25 12.05 9.93
C ILE A 143 -9.12 11.16 9.05
N ALA A 144 -9.24 11.49 7.77
CA ALA A 144 -9.97 10.70 6.82
C ALA A 144 -9.23 10.58 5.48
N THR A 145 -9.46 9.47 4.82
CA THR A 145 -8.90 9.22 3.48
C THR A 145 -9.93 8.56 2.57
N GLY A 146 -9.67 8.59 1.28
CA GLY A 146 -10.43 7.86 0.26
C GLY A 146 -9.99 6.42 0.07
N HIS A 147 -9.59 5.69 1.11
CA HIS A 147 -9.28 4.27 0.99
C HIS A 147 -10.53 3.40 1.07
N TYR A 148 -10.56 2.36 0.23
CA TYR A 148 -11.59 1.31 0.26
C TYR A 148 -11.23 0.26 1.32
N ALA A 149 -11.49 0.59 2.58
CA ALA A 149 -11.43 -0.29 3.73
C ALA A 149 -12.43 0.22 4.77
N ARG A 150 -12.71 -0.56 5.80
CA ARG A 150 -13.68 -0.19 6.84
C ARG A 150 -13.04 -0.24 8.22
N VAL A 151 -13.45 0.67 9.08
CA VAL A 151 -13.11 0.63 10.51
C VAL A 151 -14.39 0.37 11.28
N ALA A 152 -14.44 -0.74 12.00
CA ALA A 152 -15.54 -1.07 12.89
C ALA A 152 -15.11 -0.89 14.33
N LYS A 153 -15.97 -0.26 15.16
CA LYS A 153 -15.79 -0.16 16.59
C LYS A 153 -16.57 -1.28 17.27
N THR A 154 -15.91 -2.06 18.11
CA THR A 154 -16.55 -2.99 19.06
C THR A 154 -16.50 -2.40 20.46
N ASP A 155 -17.06 -3.09 21.43
CA ASP A 155 -17.03 -2.62 22.84
C ASP A 155 -15.59 -2.56 23.40
N GLU A 156 -14.68 -3.38 22.85
CA GLU A 156 -13.32 -3.54 23.37
C GLU A 156 -12.24 -2.87 22.50
N ALA A 157 -12.46 -2.79 21.16
CA ALA A 157 -11.40 -2.39 20.23
C ALA A 157 -11.95 -1.85 18.89
N TYR A 158 -11.06 -1.24 18.12
CA TYR A 158 -11.29 -0.93 16.71
C TYR A 158 -10.75 -2.06 15.85
N ARG A 159 -11.48 -2.42 14.78
CA ARG A 159 -11.11 -3.45 13.82
C ARG A 159 -11.00 -2.87 12.43
N LEU A 160 -9.92 -3.21 11.73
CA LEU A 160 -9.76 -2.88 10.32
C LEU A 160 -10.36 -4.02 9.48
N LEU A 161 -11.26 -3.68 8.57
CA LEU A 161 -11.95 -4.64 7.71
C LEU A 161 -11.69 -4.31 6.23
N LYS A 162 -11.80 -5.33 5.37
CA LYS A 162 -11.82 -5.15 3.92
C LYS A 162 -12.91 -4.17 3.50
N GLY A 163 -12.71 -3.47 2.39
CA GLY A 163 -13.76 -2.70 1.72
C GLY A 163 -14.87 -3.61 1.19
N LEU A 164 -16.09 -3.09 1.07
CA LEU A 164 -17.21 -3.86 0.47
C LEU A 164 -17.00 -4.13 -1.02
N ASP A 165 -16.42 -3.18 -1.75
CA ASP A 165 -15.97 -3.42 -3.12
C ASP A 165 -14.69 -4.25 -3.11
N ALA A 166 -14.83 -5.57 -3.28
CA ALA A 166 -13.70 -6.50 -3.27
C ALA A 166 -12.69 -6.21 -4.39
N SER A 167 -13.10 -5.57 -5.50
CA SER A 167 -12.24 -5.20 -6.62
C SER A 167 -11.35 -4.00 -6.31
N LYS A 168 -11.72 -3.21 -5.29
CA LYS A 168 -11.04 -1.98 -4.86
C LYS A 168 -10.48 -2.07 -3.45
N ASP A 169 -10.67 -3.18 -2.73
CA ASP A 169 -10.19 -3.35 -1.37
C ASP A 169 -8.73 -2.93 -1.21
N GLN A 170 -8.49 -1.99 -0.30
CA GLN A 170 -7.18 -1.42 0.02
C GLN A 170 -6.73 -1.74 1.45
N SER A 171 -7.42 -2.63 2.15
CA SER A 171 -7.04 -3.04 3.51
C SER A 171 -5.61 -3.60 3.59
N TYR A 172 -5.12 -4.18 2.49
CA TYR A 172 -3.75 -4.68 2.35
C TYR A 172 -2.66 -3.63 2.66
N VAL A 173 -2.86 -2.37 2.30
CA VAL A 173 -1.88 -1.30 2.51
C VAL A 173 -2.12 -0.50 3.79
N LEU A 174 -2.98 -1.02 4.68
CA LEU A 174 -3.37 -0.39 5.95
C LEU A 174 -3.09 -1.28 7.17
N PHE A 175 -2.48 -2.45 7.00
CA PHE A 175 -2.30 -3.44 8.08
C PHE A 175 -1.38 -2.95 9.21
N THR A 176 -0.58 -1.92 8.98
CA THR A 176 0.32 -1.33 9.98
C THR A 176 -0.41 -0.48 11.02
N LEU A 177 -1.70 -0.18 10.80
CA LEU A 177 -2.50 0.67 11.68
C LEU A 177 -2.87 -0.09 12.97
N GLY A 178 -2.51 0.52 14.10
CA GLY A 178 -2.87 0.05 15.42
C GLY A 178 -4.12 0.75 15.99
N GLN A 179 -4.43 0.48 17.25
CA GLN A 179 -5.62 1.00 17.92
C GLN A 179 -5.63 2.53 18.02
N ALA A 180 -4.46 3.15 18.18
CA ALA A 180 -4.34 4.61 18.30
C ALA A 180 -4.77 5.30 16.98
N GLU A 181 -4.30 4.79 15.83
CA GLU A 181 -4.64 5.31 14.51
C GLU A 181 -6.08 4.97 14.13
N LEU A 182 -6.50 3.71 14.32
CA LEU A 182 -7.85 3.25 13.98
C LEU A 182 -8.94 4.01 14.75
N SER A 183 -8.67 4.42 15.99
CA SER A 183 -9.64 5.19 16.80
C SER A 183 -9.92 6.57 16.23
N ARG A 184 -9.01 7.12 15.41
CA ARG A 184 -9.09 8.46 14.81
C ARG A 184 -9.24 8.45 13.30
N LEU A 185 -9.35 7.26 12.68
CA LEU A 185 -9.42 7.11 11.23
C LEU A 185 -10.86 6.95 10.76
N LEU A 186 -11.24 7.76 9.76
CA LEU A 186 -12.52 7.62 9.06
C LEU A 186 -12.25 7.24 7.59
N LEU A 187 -12.95 6.19 7.14
CA LEU A 187 -12.87 5.66 5.77
C LEU A 187 -14.28 5.68 5.14
N PRO A 188 -14.80 6.87 4.75
CA PRO A 188 -16.22 7.03 4.44
C PRO A 188 -16.69 6.28 3.19
N ILE A 189 -15.77 5.91 2.29
CA ILE A 189 -16.10 5.19 1.05
C ILE A 189 -15.87 3.68 1.13
N GLY A 190 -15.43 3.17 2.29
CA GLY A 190 -15.17 1.74 2.47
C GLY A 190 -16.40 0.84 2.37
N GLU A 191 -17.61 1.42 2.52
CA GLU A 191 -18.88 0.74 2.40
C GLU A 191 -19.62 1.04 1.07
N VAL A 192 -18.91 1.65 0.10
CA VAL A 192 -19.49 2.12 -1.16
C VAL A 192 -18.76 1.48 -2.33
N ASP A 193 -19.50 1.02 -3.34
CA ASP A 193 -18.91 0.53 -4.58
C ASP A 193 -18.30 1.69 -5.40
N LYS A 194 -17.24 1.40 -6.14
CA LYS A 194 -16.54 2.42 -6.96
C LYS A 194 -17.45 3.12 -7.98
N ALA A 195 -18.41 2.40 -8.52
CA ALA A 195 -19.40 2.97 -9.45
C ALA A 195 -20.26 4.03 -8.76
N ASP A 196 -20.73 3.73 -7.55
CA ASP A 196 -21.56 4.66 -6.76
C ASP A 196 -20.74 5.89 -6.32
N VAL A 197 -19.44 5.71 -5.99
CA VAL A 197 -18.54 6.84 -5.70
C VAL A 197 -18.43 7.79 -6.87
N ARG A 198 -18.35 7.29 -8.12
CA ARG A 198 -18.33 8.14 -9.32
C ARG A 198 -19.67 8.82 -9.57
N GLU A 199 -20.78 8.11 -9.36
CA GLU A 199 -22.13 8.69 -9.46
C GLU A 199 -22.34 9.81 -8.43
N MET A 200 -21.94 9.59 -7.16
CA MET A 200 -21.98 10.63 -6.12
C MET A 200 -21.16 11.87 -6.49
N ALA A 201 -19.98 11.66 -7.08
CA ALA A 201 -19.14 12.77 -7.55
C ALA A 201 -19.78 13.55 -8.68
N ALA A 202 -20.39 12.86 -9.65
CA ALA A 202 -21.10 13.46 -10.79
C ALA A 202 -22.34 14.23 -10.33
N ASP A 203 -23.17 13.65 -9.45
CA ASP A 203 -24.38 14.27 -8.88
C ASP A 203 -24.05 15.54 -8.08
N ALA A 204 -22.90 15.56 -7.40
CA ALA A 204 -22.40 16.75 -6.72
C ALA A 204 -21.74 17.76 -7.65
N GLY A 205 -21.61 17.46 -8.94
CA GLY A 205 -20.97 18.30 -9.96
C GLY A 205 -19.48 18.50 -9.68
N LEU A 206 -18.79 17.47 -9.16
CA LEU A 206 -17.33 17.50 -8.94
C LEU A 206 -16.61 17.21 -10.25
N ALA A 207 -15.70 18.10 -10.66
CA ALA A 207 -14.96 17.98 -11.92
C ALA A 207 -14.08 16.73 -12.02
N VAL A 208 -13.84 16.05 -10.90
CA VAL A 208 -13.00 14.85 -10.80
C VAL A 208 -13.77 13.53 -10.99
N ALA A 209 -15.07 13.57 -11.27
CA ALA A 209 -15.93 12.37 -11.38
C ALA A 209 -15.40 11.35 -12.40
N ASP A 210 -14.96 11.84 -13.56
CA ASP A 210 -14.43 11.01 -14.66
C ASP A 210 -12.90 10.82 -14.61
N LYS A 211 -12.22 11.37 -13.58
CA LYS A 211 -10.77 11.26 -13.45
C LYS A 211 -10.38 9.78 -13.27
N PRO A 212 -9.47 9.26 -14.12
CA PRO A 212 -9.04 7.87 -14.00
C PRO A 212 -8.21 7.64 -12.73
N ASP A 213 -8.31 6.41 -12.20
CA ASP A 213 -7.56 5.99 -11.02
C ASP A 213 -6.03 6.01 -11.31
N SER A 214 -5.23 6.34 -10.29
CA SER A 214 -3.77 6.21 -10.37
C SER A 214 -3.39 4.73 -10.40
N GLN A 215 -2.57 4.32 -11.38
CA GLN A 215 -2.17 2.92 -11.60
C GLN A 215 -0.69 2.68 -11.27
N GLU A 216 0.14 3.72 -11.30
CA GLU A 216 1.59 3.64 -11.21
C GLU A 216 2.12 4.14 -9.86
N ILE A 217 3.40 3.83 -9.58
CA ILE A 217 4.12 4.40 -8.45
C ILE A 217 4.21 5.91 -8.65
N CYS A 218 3.71 6.68 -7.71
CA CYS A 218 3.47 8.12 -7.88
C CYS A 218 4.73 8.95 -8.19
N PHE A 219 5.90 8.52 -7.75
CA PHE A 219 7.20 9.18 -8.01
C PHE A 219 7.99 8.54 -9.17
N ILE A 220 7.42 7.52 -9.85
CA ILE A 220 7.97 6.89 -11.06
C ILE A 220 6.90 6.92 -12.16
N PRO A 221 6.57 8.10 -12.68
CA PRO A 221 5.47 8.24 -13.63
C PRO A 221 5.73 7.58 -14.98
N SER A 222 6.99 7.31 -15.32
CA SER A 222 7.38 6.55 -16.51
C SER A 222 7.09 5.05 -16.39
N GLY A 223 6.83 4.52 -15.17
CA GLY A 223 6.75 3.10 -14.89
C GLY A 223 8.11 2.37 -14.94
N ASP A 224 9.18 3.06 -15.30
CA ASP A 224 10.54 2.50 -15.37
C ASP A 224 11.30 2.70 -14.05
N TYR A 225 11.05 1.80 -13.11
CA TYR A 225 11.73 1.82 -11.82
C TYR A 225 13.24 1.51 -11.96
N ARG A 226 13.68 0.82 -13.01
CA ARG A 226 15.08 0.48 -13.23
C ARG A 226 15.91 1.73 -13.48
N LYS A 227 15.46 2.58 -14.40
CA LYS A 227 16.08 3.88 -14.66
C LYS A 227 16.08 4.74 -13.41
N PHE A 228 14.99 4.75 -12.66
CA PHE A 228 14.89 5.50 -11.41
C PHE A 228 15.92 5.09 -10.37
N ILE A 229 16.19 3.78 -10.23
CA ILE A 229 17.21 3.24 -9.31
C ILE A 229 18.61 3.50 -9.86
N GLU A 230 18.85 3.32 -11.16
CA GLU A 230 20.13 3.58 -11.83
C GLU A 230 20.59 5.01 -11.63
N ASP A 231 19.68 5.99 -11.75
CA ASP A 231 19.98 7.41 -11.55
C ASP A 231 20.36 7.77 -10.08
N ARG A 232 20.04 6.90 -9.11
CA ARG A 232 20.23 7.16 -7.66
C ARG A 232 21.18 6.23 -6.96
N GLY A 233 21.51 5.11 -7.57
CA GLY A 233 22.38 4.09 -7.01
C GLY A 233 23.68 3.92 -7.76
N THR A 234 24.54 3.05 -7.27
CA THR A 234 25.74 2.57 -7.96
C THR A 234 25.63 1.07 -8.19
N PRO A 235 24.89 0.64 -9.21
CA PRO A 235 24.73 -0.78 -9.52
C PRO A 235 26.10 -1.44 -9.72
N ARG A 236 26.25 -2.64 -9.17
CA ARG A 236 27.47 -3.43 -9.36
C ARG A 236 27.15 -4.64 -10.24
N PRO A 237 27.92 -4.90 -11.31
CA PRO A 237 27.75 -6.12 -12.10
C PRO A 237 27.91 -7.37 -11.23
N GLY A 238 27.08 -8.38 -11.51
CA GLY A 238 27.07 -9.66 -10.80
C GLY A 238 26.76 -10.81 -11.71
N ASP A 239 26.64 -12.00 -11.16
CA ASP A 239 26.48 -13.25 -11.90
C ASP A 239 25.01 -13.68 -11.97
N LEU A 240 24.51 -13.93 -13.17
CA LEU A 240 23.27 -14.66 -13.42
C LEU A 240 23.62 -16.14 -13.60
N VAL A 241 23.11 -16.97 -12.70
CA VAL A 241 23.42 -18.41 -12.66
C VAL A 241 22.16 -19.26 -12.77
N ASP A 242 22.32 -20.53 -13.16
CA ASP A 242 21.24 -21.51 -13.08
C ASP A 242 21.10 -22.11 -11.66
N MET A 243 20.19 -23.08 -11.52
CA MET A 243 19.93 -23.77 -10.25
C MET A 243 21.10 -24.61 -9.75
N ASP A 244 22.01 -25.01 -10.63
CA ASP A 244 23.23 -25.77 -10.29
C ASP A 244 24.42 -24.83 -9.99
N GLY A 245 24.20 -23.51 -10.10
CA GLY A 245 25.22 -22.48 -9.87
C GLY A 245 26.13 -22.24 -11.06
N ALA A 246 25.84 -22.82 -12.23
CA ALA A 246 26.62 -22.55 -13.43
C ALA A 246 26.35 -21.13 -13.97
N LEU A 247 27.43 -20.43 -14.32
CA LEU A 247 27.34 -19.07 -14.84
C LEU A 247 26.68 -19.06 -16.22
N ILE A 248 25.59 -18.33 -16.34
CA ILE A 248 24.91 -18.08 -17.62
C ILE A 248 25.47 -16.80 -18.27
N LYS A 249 25.53 -15.72 -17.51
CA LYS A 249 26.04 -14.40 -17.95
C LYS A 249 26.22 -13.46 -16.76
N GLN A 250 26.79 -12.28 -17.01
CA GLN A 250 26.76 -11.18 -16.04
C GLN A 250 25.51 -10.31 -16.19
N HIS A 251 25.04 -9.73 -15.09
CA HIS A 251 23.94 -8.79 -15.02
C HIS A 251 24.42 -7.43 -14.44
N PRO A 252 23.68 -6.31 -14.68
CA PRO A 252 24.12 -4.96 -14.26
C PRO A 252 24.05 -4.70 -12.76
N GLY A 253 23.25 -5.48 -12.01
CA GLY A 253 23.06 -5.33 -10.56
C GLY A 253 21.83 -6.07 -10.08
N VAL A 254 21.84 -6.59 -8.83
CA VAL A 254 20.73 -7.35 -8.23
C VAL A 254 19.45 -6.53 -8.11
N GLN A 255 19.54 -5.21 -7.95
CA GLN A 255 18.43 -4.28 -7.80
C GLN A 255 17.51 -4.19 -9.04
N PHE A 256 17.92 -4.74 -10.16
CA PHE A 256 17.11 -4.79 -11.39
C PHE A 256 16.26 -6.07 -11.51
N PHE A 257 16.27 -6.90 -10.46
CA PHE A 257 15.58 -8.19 -10.46
C PHE A 257 14.56 -8.29 -9.33
N THR A 258 13.57 -9.14 -9.56
CA THR A 258 12.51 -9.47 -8.60
C THR A 258 12.20 -10.96 -8.72
N ILE A 259 11.95 -11.63 -7.61
CA ILE A 259 11.55 -13.05 -7.61
C ILE A 259 10.30 -13.26 -8.47
N GLY A 260 10.35 -14.24 -9.37
CA GLY A 260 9.31 -14.55 -10.33
C GLY A 260 9.37 -13.73 -11.63
N GLN A 261 10.37 -12.84 -11.78
CA GLN A 261 10.57 -12.08 -13.01
C GLN A 261 10.96 -13.01 -14.16
N ARG A 262 10.26 -12.86 -15.31
CA ARG A 262 10.51 -13.61 -16.56
C ARG A 262 11.15 -12.75 -17.65
N ARG A 263 10.77 -11.46 -17.72
CA ARG A 263 11.20 -10.55 -18.79
C ARG A 263 12.39 -9.70 -18.34
N GLY A 264 13.19 -9.24 -19.31
CA GLY A 264 14.33 -8.36 -19.03
C GLY A 264 15.50 -9.06 -18.35
N LEU A 265 15.61 -10.39 -18.46
CA LEU A 265 16.76 -11.17 -17.97
C LEU A 265 17.97 -11.06 -18.92
N GLY A 266 17.76 -10.54 -20.14
CA GLY A 266 18.79 -10.46 -21.17
C GLY A 266 19.27 -11.83 -21.66
N LEU A 267 18.44 -12.86 -21.53
CA LEU A 267 18.71 -14.19 -22.06
C LEU A 267 18.32 -14.24 -23.56
N PRO A 268 19.05 -15.02 -24.39
CA PRO A 268 18.69 -15.21 -25.80
C PRO A 268 17.26 -15.76 -25.89
N GLY A 269 16.46 -15.20 -26.78
CA GLY A 269 15.14 -15.74 -27.09
C GLY A 269 15.30 -17.08 -27.84
N GLY A 270 14.41 -18.06 -27.57
CA GLY A 270 14.38 -19.33 -28.31
C GLY A 270 14.53 -20.59 -27.47
N GLY A 271 14.70 -20.48 -26.17
CA GLY A 271 14.62 -21.63 -25.25
C GLY A 271 13.23 -22.26 -25.23
N THR A 272 13.14 -23.58 -25.11
CA THR A 272 11.89 -24.35 -25.14
C THR A 272 11.02 -24.14 -23.89
N SER A 273 11.60 -23.63 -22.78
CA SER A 273 10.90 -23.43 -21.51
C SER A 273 11.15 -22.03 -20.94
N PRO A 274 10.11 -21.38 -20.34
CA PRO A 274 10.27 -20.11 -19.64
C PRO A 274 11.21 -20.24 -18.45
N VAL A 275 12.07 -19.23 -18.27
CA VAL A 275 13.01 -19.12 -17.13
C VAL A 275 12.62 -17.93 -16.27
N PHE A 276 12.72 -18.09 -14.95
CA PHE A 276 12.30 -17.10 -13.95
C PHE A 276 13.39 -16.87 -12.92
N VAL A 277 13.44 -15.67 -12.36
CA VAL A 277 14.28 -15.40 -11.18
C VAL A 277 13.71 -16.16 -9.98
N THR A 278 14.52 -17.05 -9.41
CA THR A 278 14.16 -17.92 -8.27
C THR A 278 14.80 -17.48 -6.96
N ASP A 279 15.99 -16.85 -7.04
CA ASP A 279 16.70 -16.33 -5.87
C ASP A 279 17.54 -15.10 -6.22
N ILE A 280 17.74 -14.22 -5.22
CA ILE A 280 18.57 -13.01 -5.32
C ILE A 280 19.43 -12.95 -4.04
N ASP A 281 20.74 -13.03 -4.21
CA ASP A 281 21.72 -12.88 -3.12
C ASP A 281 22.50 -11.57 -3.29
N PRO A 282 22.19 -10.53 -2.49
CA PRO A 282 22.86 -9.24 -2.56
C PRO A 282 24.30 -9.28 -2.01
N GLU A 283 24.62 -10.24 -1.14
CA GLU A 283 25.96 -10.35 -0.54
C GLU A 283 26.98 -10.82 -1.57
N THR A 284 26.64 -11.84 -2.34
CA THR A 284 27.46 -12.37 -3.44
C THR A 284 27.17 -11.69 -4.78
N ASN A 285 26.19 -10.78 -4.82
CA ASN A 285 25.70 -10.09 -6.02
C ASN A 285 25.30 -11.09 -7.12
N ARG A 286 24.55 -12.13 -6.74
CA ARG A 286 24.14 -13.23 -7.60
C ARG A 286 22.62 -13.28 -7.77
N VAL A 287 22.21 -13.57 -9.00
CA VAL A 287 20.80 -13.84 -9.33
C VAL A 287 20.70 -15.24 -9.87
N THR A 288 19.85 -16.07 -9.27
CA THR A 288 19.59 -17.44 -9.72
C THR A 288 18.31 -17.49 -10.54
N VAL A 289 18.35 -18.24 -11.63
CA VAL A 289 17.19 -18.46 -12.49
C VAL A 289 16.89 -19.95 -12.62
N GLY A 290 15.59 -20.29 -12.70
CA GLY A 290 15.12 -21.66 -12.78
C GLY A 290 13.78 -21.78 -13.50
N ALA A 291 13.20 -22.98 -13.44
CA ALA A 291 11.88 -23.28 -13.99
C ALA A 291 10.76 -22.66 -13.13
N GLU A 292 9.53 -22.67 -13.63
CA GLU A 292 8.37 -22.19 -12.88
C GLU A 292 8.12 -23.00 -11.61
N SER A 293 8.37 -24.31 -11.64
CA SER A 293 8.28 -25.20 -10.46
C SER A 293 9.13 -24.75 -9.28
N ASP A 294 10.27 -24.09 -9.56
CA ASP A 294 11.23 -23.68 -8.56
C ASP A 294 10.78 -22.40 -7.78
N LEU A 295 9.68 -21.79 -8.23
CA LEU A 295 9.09 -20.60 -7.60
C LEU A 295 8.14 -20.95 -6.44
N TYR A 296 7.73 -22.20 -6.28
CA TYR A 296 6.71 -22.56 -5.32
C TYR A 296 7.32 -22.87 -3.94
N ARG A 297 6.74 -22.27 -2.90
CA ARG A 297 7.09 -22.47 -1.50
C ARG A 297 5.81 -22.56 -0.67
N ASP A 298 5.78 -23.42 0.33
CA ASP A 298 4.66 -23.60 1.26
C ASP A 298 4.86 -22.86 2.59
N ILE A 299 6.05 -22.27 2.78
CA ILE A 299 6.42 -21.52 3.97
C ILE A 299 6.96 -20.15 3.60
N LEU A 300 6.62 -19.14 4.42
CA LEU A 300 7.30 -17.85 4.44
C LEU A 300 7.61 -17.42 5.88
N TRP A 301 8.60 -16.57 6.01
CA TRP A 301 8.94 -15.88 7.25
C TRP A 301 8.57 -14.42 7.10
N ALA A 302 8.03 -13.83 8.17
CA ALA A 302 7.64 -12.43 8.19
C ALA A 302 8.24 -11.73 9.41
N SER A 303 8.84 -10.57 9.19
CA SER A 303 9.39 -9.68 10.23
C SER A 303 8.71 -8.32 10.18
N GLY A 304 9.06 -7.40 11.11
CA GLY A 304 8.43 -6.08 11.16
C GLY A 304 6.91 -6.21 11.33
N LEU A 305 6.49 -7.09 12.23
CA LEU A 305 5.09 -7.45 12.42
C LEU A 305 4.30 -6.30 13.05
N SER A 306 3.09 -6.09 12.54
CA SER A 306 2.07 -5.23 13.13
C SER A 306 0.76 -5.98 13.25
N PHE A 307 0.08 -5.85 14.39
CA PHE A 307 -1.24 -6.43 14.64
C PHE A 307 -2.24 -5.32 14.92
N THR A 308 -3.36 -5.32 14.22
CA THR A 308 -4.39 -4.28 14.37
C THR A 308 -5.00 -4.25 15.76
N SER A 309 -5.01 -5.37 16.47
CA SER A 309 -5.39 -5.46 17.89
C SER A 309 -4.41 -4.79 18.86
N GLY A 310 -3.16 -4.52 18.40
CA GLY A 310 -2.05 -4.07 19.24
C GLY A 310 -1.28 -5.21 19.91
N HIS A 311 -1.72 -6.46 19.78
CA HIS A 311 -1.11 -7.62 20.42
C HIS A 311 -0.98 -8.79 19.45
N PRO A 312 0.16 -9.52 19.46
CA PRO A 312 0.30 -10.76 18.70
C PRO A 312 -0.63 -11.87 19.24
N PRO A 313 -1.01 -12.85 18.40
CA PRO A 313 -1.75 -14.00 18.86
C PRO A 313 -0.91 -14.86 19.83
N GLU A 314 -1.55 -15.45 20.85
CA GLU A 314 -0.88 -16.24 21.88
C GLU A 314 -0.41 -17.63 21.41
N GLY A 315 -0.86 -18.09 20.25
CA GLY A 315 -0.49 -19.39 19.69
C GLY A 315 -0.69 -19.44 18.17
N PRO A 316 -0.52 -20.63 17.56
CA PRO A 316 -0.80 -20.80 16.14
C PRO A 316 -2.28 -20.54 15.85
N ILE A 317 -2.56 -19.69 14.84
CA ILE A 317 -3.93 -19.36 14.41
C ILE A 317 -4.11 -19.62 12.92
N PRO A 318 -5.30 -20.12 12.50
CA PRO A 318 -5.66 -20.19 11.09
C PRO A 318 -5.95 -18.79 10.56
N VAL A 319 -5.38 -18.49 9.40
CA VAL A 319 -5.55 -17.20 8.71
C VAL A 319 -5.67 -17.42 7.20
N THR A 320 -6.14 -16.40 6.48
CA THR A 320 -5.87 -16.31 5.06
C THR A 320 -4.83 -15.21 4.82
N VAL A 321 -3.89 -15.44 3.91
CA VAL A 321 -2.73 -14.57 3.73
C VAL A 321 -2.65 -14.07 2.30
N LYS A 322 -2.53 -12.74 2.13
CA LYS A 322 -2.17 -12.12 0.84
C LYS A 322 -0.69 -11.78 0.86
N ILE A 323 0.03 -12.23 -0.15
CA ILE A 323 1.47 -11.94 -0.33
C ILE A 323 1.75 -10.90 -1.43
N ARG A 324 0.71 -10.36 -2.05
CA ARG A 324 0.75 -9.26 -3.03
C ARG A 324 -0.60 -8.55 -3.06
N TYR A 325 -0.61 -7.28 -3.38
CA TYR A 325 -1.82 -6.47 -3.44
C TYR A 325 -2.93 -7.09 -4.31
N LYS A 326 -2.60 -7.56 -5.51
CA LYS A 326 -3.57 -8.13 -6.47
C LYS A 326 -3.75 -9.65 -6.36
N SER A 327 -3.08 -10.34 -5.41
CA SER A 327 -3.26 -11.79 -5.25
C SER A 327 -4.53 -12.11 -4.46
N SER A 328 -5.05 -13.33 -4.65
CA SER A 328 -6.01 -13.93 -3.72
C SER A 328 -5.36 -14.15 -2.35
N ALA A 329 -6.18 -14.21 -1.32
CA ALA A 329 -5.77 -14.66 0.01
C ALA A 329 -5.81 -16.18 0.06
N ASN A 330 -4.75 -16.81 0.55
CA ASN A 330 -4.61 -18.26 0.63
C ASN A 330 -4.57 -18.74 2.09
N ARG A 331 -5.12 -19.91 2.38
CA ARG A 331 -5.18 -20.47 3.72
C ARG A 331 -3.79 -20.83 4.24
N ALA A 332 -3.56 -20.48 5.50
CA ALA A 332 -2.28 -20.72 6.16
C ALA A 332 -2.46 -20.77 7.68
N THR A 333 -1.44 -21.27 8.35
CA THR A 333 -1.29 -21.16 9.81
C THR A 333 -0.21 -20.16 10.12
N LEU A 334 -0.56 -19.13 10.90
CA LEU A 334 0.37 -18.12 11.42
C LEU A 334 0.87 -18.58 12.79
N THR A 335 2.18 -18.62 12.97
CA THR A 335 2.83 -18.99 14.24
C THR A 335 3.88 -17.95 14.61
N MET A 336 3.75 -17.37 15.80
CA MET A 336 4.73 -16.40 16.32
C MET A 336 6.03 -17.09 16.73
N ARG A 337 7.17 -16.41 16.50
CA ARG A 337 8.52 -16.82 16.85
C ARG A 337 9.30 -15.64 17.47
N GLY A 338 8.83 -15.15 18.62
CA GLY A 338 9.33 -13.90 19.19
C GLY A 338 8.82 -12.71 18.40
N ASP A 339 9.71 -11.95 17.79
CA ASP A 339 9.45 -10.73 17.02
C ASP A 339 9.26 -10.94 15.50
N TRP A 340 9.26 -12.21 15.06
CA TRP A 340 8.94 -12.62 13.70
C TRP A 340 7.92 -13.76 13.69
N ALA A 341 7.40 -14.11 12.53
CA ALA A 341 6.40 -15.16 12.39
C ALA A 341 6.71 -16.10 11.23
N THR A 342 6.32 -17.36 11.41
CA THR A 342 6.24 -18.36 10.34
C THR A 342 4.80 -18.43 9.84
N VAL A 343 4.64 -18.44 8.53
CA VAL A 343 3.37 -18.68 7.84
C VAL A 343 3.50 -19.95 7.02
N GLN A 344 2.79 -20.98 7.42
CA GLN A 344 2.73 -22.28 6.73
C GLN A 344 1.44 -22.31 5.92
N PHE A 345 1.55 -22.32 4.59
CA PHE A 345 0.42 -22.41 3.67
C PHE A 345 -0.08 -23.87 3.55
N GLU A 346 -1.38 -24.03 3.33
CA GLU A 346 -1.98 -25.33 2.99
C GLU A 346 -1.56 -25.79 1.58
N GLU A 347 -1.34 -24.83 0.66
CA GLU A 347 -0.88 -25.08 -0.71
C GLU A 347 0.32 -24.19 -1.02
N PRO A 348 1.34 -24.68 -1.76
CA PRO A 348 2.51 -23.88 -2.11
C PRO A 348 2.15 -22.60 -2.88
N GLN A 349 2.78 -21.50 -2.51
CA GLN A 349 2.56 -20.19 -3.11
C GLN A 349 3.68 -19.83 -4.10
N ARG A 350 3.28 -19.31 -5.25
CA ARG A 350 4.19 -18.94 -6.32
C ARG A 350 4.91 -17.64 -6.01
N ALA A 351 6.25 -17.66 -6.11
CA ALA A 351 7.13 -16.51 -6.05
C ALA A 351 6.88 -15.64 -4.80
N ILE A 352 7.02 -16.22 -3.63
CA ILE A 352 7.07 -15.50 -2.36
C ILE A 352 8.25 -14.52 -2.44
N THR A 353 7.96 -13.21 -2.37
CA THR A 353 8.92 -12.16 -2.73
C THR A 353 9.35 -11.39 -1.50
N PRO A 354 10.63 -11.45 -1.08
CA PRO A 354 11.14 -10.69 0.05
C PRO A 354 10.94 -9.18 -0.12
N GLY A 355 10.61 -8.49 0.99
CA GLY A 355 10.31 -7.06 1.01
C GLY A 355 8.84 -6.72 0.70
N GLN A 356 8.08 -7.64 0.08
CA GLN A 356 6.65 -7.48 -0.06
C GLN A 356 5.95 -7.76 1.29
N PRO A 357 4.80 -7.10 1.57
CA PRO A 357 4.04 -7.42 2.76
C PRO A 357 3.30 -8.76 2.62
N ALA A 358 3.25 -9.50 3.73
CA ALA A 358 2.33 -10.60 3.97
C ALA A 358 1.25 -10.11 4.92
N VAL A 359 0.00 -10.02 4.47
CA VAL A 359 -1.11 -9.49 5.27
C VAL A 359 -2.06 -10.62 5.65
N PHE A 360 -2.34 -10.71 6.94
CA PHE A 360 -3.10 -11.79 7.58
C PHE A 360 -4.55 -11.37 7.80
N TYR A 361 -5.48 -12.21 7.39
CA TYR A 361 -6.91 -11.97 7.50
C TYR A 361 -7.63 -13.11 8.24
N ASN A 362 -8.66 -12.74 9.00
CA ASN A 362 -9.68 -13.65 9.49
C ASN A 362 -11.03 -13.22 8.89
N GLY A 363 -11.47 -13.90 7.85
CA GLY A 363 -12.62 -13.46 7.04
C GLY A 363 -12.36 -12.08 6.38
N ASP A 364 -13.14 -11.07 6.77
CA ASP A 364 -12.96 -9.68 6.33
C ASP A 364 -12.01 -8.87 7.22
N GLU A 365 -11.74 -9.34 8.43
CA GLU A 365 -10.89 -8.63 9.38
C GLU A 365 -9.41 -8.76 9.01
N VAL A 366 -8.69 -7.64 9.02
CA VAL A 366 -7.23 -7.60 8.99
C VAL A 366 -6.72 -7.90 10.39
N VAL A 367 -6.09 -9.06 10.57
CA VAL A 367 -5.44 -9.45 11.83
C VAL A 367 -4.15 -8.65 12.03
N GLY A 368 -3.40 -8.48 10.94
CA GLY A 368 -2.12 -7.80 10.92
C GLY A 368 -1.31 -8.17 9.69
N GLY A 369 -0.02 -7.99 9.74
CA GLY A 369 0.89 -8.34 8.67
C GLY A 369 2.35 -8.13 9.06
N GLY A 370 3.25 -8.38 8.10
CA GLY A 370 4.68 -8.15 8.22
C GLY A 370 5.35 -8.18 6.86
N PHE A 371 6.65 -8.02 6.83
CA PHE A 371 7.43 -8.04 5.58
C PHE A 371 8.05 -9.43 5.38
N ILE A 372 7.91 -9.95 4.18
CA ILE A 372 8.44 -11.26 3.79
C ILE A 372 9.96 -11.23 3.84
N GLU A 373 10.57 -12.22 4.47
CA GLU A 373 12.00 -12.42 4.57
C GLU A 373 12.52 -13.49 3.61
N VAL A 374 13.80 -13.37 3.25
CA VAL A 374 14.48 -14.32 2.34
C VAL A 374 14.62 -15.70 2.97
N ARG A 375 14.91 -15.73 4.27
CA ARG A 375 15.16 -16.92 5.08
C ARG A 375 14.64 -16.72 6.51
N GLU A 376 14.67 -17.77 7.30
CA GLU A 376 14.33 -17.67 8.71
C GLU A 376 15.20 -16.59 9.39
N PRO A 377 14.58 -15.54 9.99
CA PRO A 377 15.32 -14.49 10.67
C PRO A 377 16.11 -15.05 11.85
N SER A 378 17.39 -14.68 11.93
CA SER A 378 18.16 -14.95 13.15
C SER A 378 17.85 -13.87 14.20
N PRO A 379 17.95 -14.17 15.51
CA PRO A 379 17.69 -13.20 16.58
C PRO A 379 18.48 -11.88 16.46
N ILE A 380 19.57 -11.85 15.69
CA ILE A 380 20.42 -10.69 15.47
C ILE A 380 19.92 -9.81 14.31
N GLN A 381 19.19 -10.36 13.35
CA GLN A 381 18.76 -9.63 12.14
C GLN A 381 17.47 -8.82 12.33
N VAL A 382 16.67 -9.14 13.32
CA VAL A 382 15.34 -8.53 13.52
C VAL A 382 15.41 -7.05 13.90
N ALA A 383 16.49 -6.61 14.54
CA ALA A 383 16.69 -5.21 14.92
C ALA A 383 16.89 -4.24 13.73
N GLN A 384 17.06 -4.74 12.49
CA GLN A 384 17.41 -3.93 11.31
C GLN A 384 16.30 -3.81 10.24
N VAL A 385 15.20 -4.52 10.35
CA VAL A 385 14.19 -4.66 9.27
C VAL A 385 12.88 -3.94 9.53
N GLY A 386 12.69 -3.30 10.67
CA GLY A 386 11.56 -2.38 10.88
C GLY A 386 11.67 -1.16 9.97
N LEU A 387 10.56 -0.69 9.39
CA LEU A 387 10.46 0.71 8.94
C LEU A 387 11.02 1.57 10.07
N PRO A 388 11.98 2.49 9.85
CA PRO A 388 12.65 3.20 10.92
C PRO A 388 11.62 3.77 11.88
N SER A 389 11.70 3.35 13.14
CA SER A 389 10.82 3.83 14.21
C SER A 389 10.97 5.34 14.27
N ALA A 390 9.87 6.07 14.24
CA ALA A 390 9.88 7.49 14.51
C ALA A 390 10.35 7.70 15.96
N VAL A 391 11.53 8.33 16.12
CA VAL A 391 11.98 8.93 17.40
C VAL A 391 11.30 10.28 17.56
#